data_7a8f85d9f5be9610d8487521b5d5bf43
#
_entry.id   7a8f85d9f5be9610d8487521b5d5bf43
#
_cell.length_a   1.000
_cell.length_b   1.000
_cell.length_c   1.000
_cell.angle_alpha   90.00
_cell.angle_beta   90.00
_cell.angle_gamma   90.00
#
_symmetry.space_group_name_H-M   'P 1'
#
loop_
_entity.id
_entity.type
_entity.pdbx_description
1 polymer ?
#
loop_
_entity_poly.entity_id
_entity_poly.type
_entity_poly.pdbx_seq_one_letter_code
_entity_poly.pdbx_strand_id
1 'polypeptide(L)'
;VKKILVDGKEFMTGDTKTALKNLPTSIIDKIKAYDEKSDLAKVTGIDDGEEETVLDFGVKRGMNKGLIANMDLSMGTKQRYSERGMAAYFNDRNRLMMFASANNTNDMGFPGGGGPGGWGFNKQGLNASKMLGLNYNYENKDKLKMDASLRWNHSDGDISSTVASENFVSQNSSFSNSRAKNFSRSNSWDGRFRLEWTPDTMTNIMFRPSFTIKSSDALARSLSAQFNADPYQITNDPLEDAARAELGLEDVSTSKSLLQQAGALVNLQSSSSISYSESENLRGMLQYNRRLSAMGRNITVRTDASYGKTDANSLSLTNAYMYLVDVANGNETDHYNTYRYNVTPTRNYSYSLQATYSEPLWRATFLQLSYKFTYKYSKTDRSTYNFSDFSDEEANQWASITPEYRGWGNYLGTLRSPLDEYFDSDQSRFSEYKNYIHEMQLMMRFI
;
A
#
# COMPACT_ATOMS: atom_id res chain seq x y z
N VAL A 1 -6.37 12.19 15.56
CA VAL A 1 -5.60 11.49 16.62
C VAL A 1 -4.47 10.74 15.96
N LYS A 2 -3.23 11.07 16.32
CA LYS A 2 -2.02 10.42 15.78
C LYS A 2 -1.45 9.34 16.70
N LYS A 3 -1.67 9.47 18.01
CA LYS A 3 -1.19 8.51 19.01
C LYS A 3 -2.30 8.11 19.98
N ILE A 4 -2.24 6.86 20.43
CA ILE A 4 -3.02 6.33 21.53
C ILE A 4 -2.07 6.02 22.69
N LEU A 5 -2.37 6.56 23.84
CA LEU A 5 -1.63 6.25 25.07
C LEU A 5 -2.53 5.46 26.02
N VAL A 6 -1.92 4.67 26.88
CA VAL A 6 -2.54 4.02 28.04
C VAL A 6 -1.69 4.34 29.26
N ASP A 7 -2.24 5.11 30.20
CA ASP A 7 -1.51 5.68 31.35
C ASP A 7 -0.24 6.43 30.90
N GLY A 8 -0.36 7.29 29.89
CA GLY A 8 0.74 8.10 29.37
C GLY A 8 1.77 7.35 28.51
N LYS A 9 1.58 6.07 28.22
CA LYS A 9 2.51 5.24 27.43
C LYS A 9 1.89 4.84 26.11
N GLU A 10 2.65 4.92 25.04
CA GLU A 10 2.15 4.64 23.69
C GLU A 10 1.64 3.19 23.58
N PHE A 11 0.43 3.06 23.03
CA PHE A 11 -0.26 1.81 22.87
C PHE A 11 -0.43 1.52 21.38
N MET A 12 0.11 0.41 20.89
CA MET A 12 0.10 0.01 19.48
C MET A 12 0.68 1.08 18.56
N THR A 13 1.97 1.34 18.69
CA THR A 13 2.73 2.37 17.95
C THR A 13 2.40 2.39 16.47
N GLY A 14 1.83 3.53 16.03
CA GLY A 14 1.49 3.76 14.63
C GLY A 14 0.22 3.10 14.12
N ASP A 15 -0.60 2.47 14.99
CA ASP A 15 -1.89 1.87 14.63
C ASP A 15 -3.00 2.23 15.59
N THR A 16 -3.45 3.47 15.51
CA THR A 16 -4.48 4.02 16.40
C THR A 16 -5.85 3.34 16.25
N LYS A 17 -6.19 2.85 15.07
CA LYS A 17 -7.49 2.19 14.81
C LYS A 17 -7.56 0.83 15.50
N THR A 18 -6.51 0.03 15.36
CA THR A 18 -6.41 -1.26 16.03
C THR A 18 -6.35 -1.08 17.55
N ALA A 19 -5.62 -0.06 18.02
CA ALA A 19 -5.56 0.28 19.43
C ALA A 19 -6.95 0.56 20.02
N LEU A 20 -7.75 1.43 19.37
CA LEU A 20 -9.09 1.78 19.83
C LEU A 20 -10.07 0.60 19.85
N LYS A 21 -10.03 -0.27 18.85
CA LYS A 21 -10.96 -1.42 18.78
C LYS A 21 -10.64 -2.54 19.78
N ASN A 22 -9.40 -2.66 20.17
CA ASN A 22 -8.95 -3.78 20.98
C ASN A 22 -8.62 -3.41 22.43
N LEU A 23 -8.77 -2.13 22.79
CA LEU A 23 -8.63 -1.72 24.18
C LEU A 23 -9.92 -2.05 24.94
N PRO A 24 -9.89 -2.98 25.92
CA PRO A 24 -11.09 -3.38 26.66
C PRO A 24 -11.65 -2.18 27.45
N THR A 25 -12.89 -1.80 27.18
CA THR A 25 -13.55 -0.68 27.87
C THR A 25 -13.70 -0.93 29.37
N SER A 26 -13.75 -2.20 29.77
CA SER A 26 -13.85 -2.62 31.17
C SER A 26 -12.70 -2.18 32.07
N ILE A 27 -11.48 -2.01 31.49
CA ILE A 27 -10.29 -1.58 32.24
C ILE A 27 -10.10 -0.07 32.27
N ILE A 28 -10.83 0.67 31.44
CA ILE A 28 -10.66 2.11 31.29
C ILE A 28 -11.41 2.84 32.40
N ASP A 29 -10.74 3.78 33.06
CA ASP A 29 -11.30 4.68 34.07
C ASP A 29 -11.64 6.04 33.46
N LYS A 30 -10.74 6.61 32.65
CA LYS A 30 -10.90 7.92 32.06
C LYS A 30 -10.18 8.04 30.72
N ILE A 31 -10.61 8.99 29.90
CA ILE A 31 -9.98 9.33 28.63
C ILE A 31 -9.61 10.81 28.66
N LYS A 32 -8.38 11.12 28.26
CA LYS A 32 -7.89 12.48 28.07
C LYS A 32 -7.53 12.68 26.61
N ALA A 33 -7.93 13.79 26.04
CA ALA A 33 -7.47 14.24 24.72
C ALA A 33 -6.67 15.53 24.91
N TYR A 34 -5.46 15.57 24.35
CA TYR A 34 -4.60 16.75 24.40
C TYR A 34 -3.62 16.75 23.23
N ASP A 35 -3.08 17.93 22.95
CA ASP A 35 -2.02 18.08 21.97
C ASP A 35 -0.66 17.94 22.66
N GLU A 36 0.14 17.04 22.15
CA GLU A 36 1.46 16.71 22.64
C GLU A 36 2.52 17.38 21.76
N LYS A 37 3.44 18.09 22.35
CA LYS A 37 4.56 18.72 21.63
C LYS A 37 5.43 17.67 20.96
N SER A 38 6.12 18.07 19.89
CA SER A 38 7.06 17.21 19.20
C SER A 38 8.12 16.64 20.15
N ASP A 39 8.71 15.50 19.80
CA ASP A 39 9.78 14.91 20.62
C ASP A 39 11.00 15.84 20.71
N LEU A 40 11.25 16.67 19.69
CA LEU A 40 12.31 17.66 19.70
C LEU A 40 12.00 18.78 20.70
N ALA A 41 10.77 19.30 20.67
CA ALA A 41 10.34 20.35 21.60
C ALA A 41 10.36 19.88 23.07
N LYS A 42 10.00 18.62 23.34
CA LYS A 42 10.11 18.03 24.70
C LYS A 42 11.54 17.97 25.20
N VAL A 43 12.49 17.60 24.35
CA VAL A 43 13.91 17.42 24.71
C VAL A 43 14.62 18.77 24.82
N THR A 44 14.38 19.66 23.88
CA THR A 44 15.05 20.98 23.86
C THR A 44 14.42 22.00 24.80
N GLY A 45 13.13 21.82 25.15
CA GLY A 45 12.30 22.80 25.81
C GLY A 45 11.88 23.96 24.91
N ILE A 46 12.21 23.91 23.62
CA ILE A 46 11.91 24.94 22.63
C ILE A 46 10.74 24.44 21.77
N ASP A 47 9.65 25.17 21.76
CA ASP A 47 8.49 24.85 20.96
C ASP A 47 8.83 25.00 19.46
N ASP A 48 8.65 23.93 18.67
CA ASP A 48 8.89 23.92 17.22
C ASP A 48 7.61 24.16 16.40
N GLY A 49 6.49 24.37 17.11
CA GLY A 49 5.18 24.56 16.49
C GLY A 49 4.57 23.28 15.93
N GLU A 50 5.21 22.13 16.13
CA GLU A 50 4.67 20.83 15.76
C GLU A 50 4.02 20.17 16.97
N GLU A 51 2.71 19.93 16.87
CA GLU A 51 1.91 19.27 17.90
C GLU A 51 1.18 18.07 17.31
N GLU A 52 0.99 17.05 18.13
CA GLU A 52 0.26 15.84 17.76
C GLU A 52 -0.90 15.59 18.71
N THR A 53 -2.12 15.50 18.19
CA THR A 53 -3.30 15.14 19.01
C THR A 53 -3.20 13.71 19.51
N VAL A 54 -3.28 13.55 20.82
CA VAL A 54 -3.12 12.28 21.55
C VAL A 54 -4.39 11.96 22.33
N LEU A 55 -4.79 10.67 22.34
CA LEU A 55 -5.77 10.14 23.28
C LEU A 55 -5.06 9.26 24.31
N ASP A 56 -5.16 9.64 25.59
CA ASP A 56 -4.61 8.89 26.72
C ASP A 56 -5.74 8.25 27.55
N PHE A 57 -5.72 6.93 27.59
CA PHE A 57 -6.67 6.10 28.32
C PHE A 57 -6.10 5.75 29.70
N GLY A 58 -6.63 6.38 30.75
CA GLY A 58 -6.30 6.02 32.11
C GLY A 58 -6.93 4.69 32.51
N VAL A 59 -6.12 3.77 33.06
CA VAL A 59 -6.55 2.45 33.51
C VAL A 59 -6.97 2.48 34.96
N LYS A 60 -8.02 1.72 35.32
CA LYS A 60 -8.49 1.55 36.69
C LYS A 60 -7.38 1.09 37.62
N ARG A 61 -7.36 1.59 38.85
CA ARG A 61 -6.37 1.19 39.86
C ARG A 61 -6.33 -0.32 40.03
N GLY A 62 -5.10 -0.88 39.98
CA GLY A 62 -4.88 -2.33 40.08
C GLY A 62 -4.97 -3.11 38.77
N MET A 63 -5.39 -2.48 37.68
CA MET A 63 -5.46 -3.12 36.36
C MET A 63 -4.29 -2.74 35.43
N ASN A 64 -3.29 -2.04 35.96
CA ASN A 64 -2.06 -1.66 35.22
C ASN A 64 -1.00 -2.78 35.19
N LYS A 65 -1.29 -3.92 35.83
CA LYS A 65 -0.45 -5.13 35.84
C LYS A 65 -1.32 -6.36 35.62
N GLY A 66 -0.91 -7.21 34.69
CA GLY A 66 -1.63 -8.46 34.46
C GLY A 66 -1.55 -8.94 33.02
N LEU A 67 -2.33 -9.97 32.75
CA LEU A 67 -2.54 -10.57 31.45
C LEU A 67 -4.00 -10.37 31.03
N ILE A 68 -4.20 -9.86 29.82
CA ILE A 68 -5.51 -9.77 29.18
C ILE A 68 -5.43 -10.61 27.91
N ALA A 69 -6.40 -11.49 27.70
CA ALA A 69 -6.52 -12.24 26.47
C ALA A 69 -7.97 -12.24 26.01
N ASN A 70 -8.17 -12.12 24.73
CA ASN A 70 -9.47 -12.21 24.06
C ASN A 70 -9.33 -13.05 22.80
N MET A 71 -10.31 -13.91 22.53
CA MET A 71 -10.33 -14.76 21.36
C MET A 71 -11.77 -14.89 20.85
N ASP A 72 -11.96 -14.56 19.58
CA ASP A 72 -13.22 -14.73 18.86
C ASP A 72 -13.02 -15.75 17.75
N LEU A 73 -13.87 -16.78 17.74
CA LEU A 73 -13.88 -17.82 16.70
C LEU A 73 -15.27 -17.89 16.10
N SER A 74 -15.35 -17.76 14.79
CA SER A 74 -16.59 -17.81 14.03
C SER A 74 -16.45 -18.73 12.84
N MET A 75 -17.40 -19.63 12.65
CA MET A 75 -17.49 -20.51 11.48
C MET A 75 -18.87 -20.34 10.83
N GLY A 76 -18.90 -20.32 9.51
CA GLY A 76 -20.11 -20.16 8.72
C GLY A 76 -20.27 -21.23 7.67
N THR A 77 -21.38 -21.19 6.95
CA THR A 77 -21.60 -22.05 5.78
C THR A 77 -20.62 -21.75 4.65
N LYS A 78 -20.47 -22.63 3.67
CA LYS A 78 -19.57 -22.48 2.51
C LYS A 78 -18.11 -22.25 2.90
N GLN A 79 -17.64 -22.95 3.95
CA GLN A 79 -16.26 -22.86 4.46
C GLN A 79 -15.82 -21.44 4.88
N ARG A 80 -16.78 -20.61 5.33
CA ARG A 80 -16.48 -19.30 5.87
C ARG A 80 -15.97 -19.42 7.29
N TYR A 81 -14.93 -18.63 7.62
CA TYR A 81 -14.37 -18.55 8.97
C TYR A 81 -13.90 -17.13 9.27
N SER A 82 -13.91 -16.79 10.54
CA SER A 82 -13.30 -15.57 11.06
C SER A 82 -12.74 -15.88 12.45
N GLU A 83 -11.44 -15.82 12.57
CA GLU A 83 -10.68 -16.09 13.77
C GLU A 83 -9.92 -14.83 14.17
N ARG A 84 -10.00 -14.45 15.43
CA ARG A 84 -9.34 -13.27 15.95
C ARG A 84 -8.89 -13.53 17.39
N GLY A 85 -7.65 -13.19 17.69
CA GLY A 85 -7.08 -13.34 19.01
C GLY A 85 -6.17 -12.19 19.38
N MET A 86 -6.20 -11.78 20.62
CA MET A 86 -5.32 -10.80 21.21
C MET A 86 -4.89 -11.26 22.60
N ALA A 87 -3.62 -11.07 22.92
CA ALA A 87 -3.08 -11.22 24.26
C ALA A 87 -2.20 -10.02 24.60
N ALA A 88 -2.35 -9.48 25.78
CA ALA A 88 -1.57 -8.34 26.24
C ALA A 88 -1.10 -8.56 27.68
N TYR A 89 0.19 -8.46 27.90
CA TYR A 89 0.82 -8.51 29.22
C TYR A 89 1.35 -7.14 29.61
N PHE A 90 1.02 -6.71 30.80
CA PHE A 90 1.40 -5.40 31.34
C PHE A 90 2.09 -5.57 32.69
N ASN A 91 3.15 -4.84 32.89
CA ASN A 91 3.73 -4.55 34.20
C ASN A 91 4.26 -3.11 34.24
N ASP A 92 4.84 -2.67 35.35
CA ASP A 92 5.29 -1.29 35.54
C ASP A 92 6.26 -0.79 34.45
N ARG A 93 7.04 -1.68 33.86
CA ARG A 93 8.10 -1.32 32.89
C ARG A 93 7.88 -1.91 31.50
N ASN A 94 7.21 -3.06 31.42
CA ASN A 94 7.08 -3.81 30.17
C ASN A 94 5.61 -3.90 29.77
N ARG A 95 5.36 -3.76 28.50
CA ARG A 95 4.08 -4.04 27.84
C ARG A 95 4.35 -4.87 26.61
N LEU A 96 3.80 -6.05 26.57
CA LEU A 96 3.86 -6.94 25.42
C LEU A 96 2.44 -7.18 24.94
N MET A 97 2.22 -6.99 23.66
CA MET A 97 0.93 -7.26 23.04
C MET A 97 1.14 -8.08 21.79
N MET A 98 0.35 -9.11 21.65
CA MET A 98 0.28 -9.97 20.46
C MET A 98 -1.15 -9.99 19.94
N PHE A 99 -1.31 -9.97 18.65
CA PHE A 99 -2.61 -10.11 18.01
C PHE A 99 -2.47 -10.90 16.71
N ALA A 100 -3.48 -11.71 16.44
CA ALA A 100 -3.56 -12.51 15.23
C ALA A 100 -5.01 -12.52 14.72
N SER A 101 -5.17 -12.52 13.42
CA SER A 101 -6.46 -12.75 12.78
C SER A 101 -6.31 -13.52 11.48
N ALA A 102 -7.32 -14.34 11.18
CA ALA A 102 -7.46 -15.01 9.91
C ALA A 102 -8.93 -15.10 9.55
N ASN A 103 -9.31 -14.68 8.34
CA ASN A 103 -10.69 -14.77 7.90
C ASN A 103 -10.80 -14.81 6.36
N ASN A 104 -11.93 -15.29 5.88
CA ASN A 104 -12.34 -15.24 4.47
C ASN A 104 -13.77 -14.68 4.29
N THR A 105 -14.18 -13.81 5.20
CA THR A 105 -15.53 -13.20 5.26
C THR A 105 -15.54 -11.75 4.81
N ASN A 106 -14.51 -11.28 4.08
CA ASN A 106 -14.28 -9.88 3.72
C ASN A 106 -14.06 -8.95 4.94
N ASP A 107 -13.86 -9.51 6.13
CA ASP A 107 -13.45 -8.74 7.30
C ASP A 107 -11.97 -8.37 7.19
N MET A 108 -11.62 -7.13 7.39
CA MET A 108 -10.24 -6.65 7.36
C MET A 108 -9.43 -7.08 8.60
N GLY A 109 -10.02 -7.88 9.48
CA GLY A 109 -9.41 -8.29 10.74
C GLY A 109 -9.25 -7.11 11.70
N PHE A 110 -8.05 -6.95 12.27
CA PHE A 110 -7.71 -5.75 13.02
C PHE A 110 -7.44 -4.62 12.03
N PRO A 111 -8.19 -3.53 12.02
CA PRO A 111 -7.97 -2.43 11.08
C PRO A 111 -6.65 -1.74 11.39
N GLY A 112 -5.74 -1.82 10.48
CA GLY A 112 -4.44 -1.17 10.58
C GLY A 112 -3.72 -1.19 9.25
N GLY A 113 -3.63 -0.03 8.59
CA GLY A 113 -2.86 0.12 7.35
C GLY A 113 -3.63 0.68 6.16
N GLY A 114 -4.78 1.31 6.38
CA GLY A 114 -5.44 2.12 5.35
C GLY A 114 -5.37 3.59 5.71
N GLY A 115 -5.02 4.46 4.76
CA GLY A 115 -4.99 5.92 4.92
C GLY A 115 -6.33 6.51 5.41
N PRO A 116 -6.42 7.84 5.59
CA PRO A 116 -7.60 8.50 6.11
C PRO A 116 -8.82 8.20 5.20
N GLY A 117 -9.82 7.53 5.74
CA GLY A 117 -11.06 7.15 5.03
C GLY A 117 -11.38 5.65 5.01
N GLY A 118 -10.50 4.78 5.48
CA GLY A 118 -10.69 3.33 5.42
C GLY A 118 -11.72 2.77 6.42
N TRP A 119 -12.99 3.11 6.27
CA TRP A 119 -14.10 2.28 6.72
C TRP A 119 -14.28 1.21 5.64
N GLY A 120 -13.43 0.16 5.69
CA GLY A 120 -13.35 -0.86 4.64
C GLY A 120 -14.45 -1.91 4.72
N PHE A 121 -15.71 -1.52 4.79
CA PHE A 121 -16.83 -2.46 4.71
C PHE A 121 -17.24 -2.83 3.28
N ASN A 122 -16.60 -2.26 2.25
CA ASN A 122 -16.93 -2.52 0.85
C ASN A 122 -15.74 -2.95 0.00
N LYS A 123 -15.00 -3.98 0.42
CA LYS A 123 -14.22 -4.72 -0.57
C LYS A 123 -15.18 -5.58 -1.37
N GLN A 124 -15.30 -5.29 -2.64
CA GLN A 124 -16.05 -6.11 -3.58
C GLN A 124 -15.37 -7.48 -3.72
N GLY A 125 -16.16 -8.52 -4.01
CA GLY A 125 -15.67 -9.86 -4.23
C GLY A 125 -15.39 -10.66 -2.95
N LEU A 126 -14.61 -11.72 -3.11
CA LEU A 126 -14.19 -12.61 -2.04
C LEU A 126 -12.79 -12.26 -1.61
N ASN A 127 -12.63 -11.88 -0.35
CA ASN A 127 -11.32 -11.55 0.19
C ASN A 127 -11.04 -12.40 1.42
N ALA A 128 -9.83 -12.94 1.49
CA ALA A 128 -9.28 -13.56 2.66
C ALA A 128 -8.12 -12.71 3.19
N SER A 129 -8.02 -12.59 4.50
CA SER A 129 -6.93 -11.87 5.15
C SER A 129 -6.39 -12.64 6.34
N LYS A 130 -5.08 -12.54 6.53
CA LYS A 130 -4.37 -13.06 7.70
C LYS A 130 -3.44 -11.97 8.22
N MET A 131 -3.36 -11.85 9.52
CA MET A 131 -2.51 -10.86 10.17
C MET A 131 -1.90 -11.45 11.44
N LEU A 132 -0.65 -11.13 11.66
CA LEU A 132 0.05 -11.36 12.92
C LEU A 132 0.76 -10.07 13.31
N GLY A 133 0.64 -9.67 14.57
CA GLY A 133 1.30 -8.48 15.08
C GLY A 133 1.84 -8.68 16.49
N LEU A 134 2.98 -8.02 16.72
CA LEU A 134 3.67 -7.98 18.00
C LEU A 134 4.01 -6.51 18.30
N ASN A 135 3.68 -6.06 19.51
CA ASN A 135 4.11 -4.77 20.02
C ASN A 135 4.76 -4.98 21.40
N TYR A 136 5.90 -4.34 21.59
CA TYR A 136 6.62 -4.36 22.84
C TYR A 136 7.05 -2.94 23.22
N ASN A 137 6.73 -2.55 24.45
CA ASN A 137 7.14 -1.26 25.00
C ASN A 137 7.87 -1.51 26.32
N TYR A 138 8.98 -0.83 26.48
CA TYR A 138 9.79 -0.84 27.71
C TYR A 138 10.10 0.58 28.14
N GLU A 139 9.94 0.86 29.44
CA GLU A 139 10.27 2.16 30.00
C GLU A 139 10.92 2.00 31.37
N ASN A 140 12.07 2.63 31.54
CA ASN A 140 12.81 2.66 32.82
C ASN A 140 13.07 4.09 33.27
N LYS A 141 12.21 4.59 34.16
CA LYS A 141 12.39 5.85 34.89
C LYS A 141 12.90 7.02 34.02
N ASP A 142 12.28 7.28 32.90
CA ASP A 142 12.64 8.32 31.94
C ASP A 142 14.08 8.26 31.37
N LYS A 143 14.86 7.23 31.73
CA LYS A 143 16.24 7.07 31.23
C LYS A 143 16.29 6.29 29.92
N LEU A 144 15.41 5.30 29.77
CA LEU A 144 15.40 4.45 28.60
C LEU A 144 13.96 4.11 28.24
N LYS A 145 13.56 4.46 27.01
CA LYS A 145 12.29 4.08 26.41
C LYS A 145 12.57 3.29 25.14
N MET A 146 11.90 2.16 24.99
CA MET A 146 11.99 1.31 23.80
C MET A 146 10.58 0.93 23.37
N ASP A 147 10.29 1.15 22.09
CA ASP A 147 9.06 0.73 21.45
C ASP A 147 9.43 -0.11 20.22
N ALA A 148 8.87 -1.29 20.12
CA ALA A 148 9.07 -2.19 19.00
C ALA A 148 7.73 -2.68 18.48
N SER A 149 7.53 -2.67 17.18
CA SER A 149 6.38 -3.27 16.54
C SER A 149 6.80 -4.09 15.33
N LEU A 150 6.21 -5.26 15.18
CA LEU A 150 6.35 -6.13 14.03
C LEU A 150 4.97 -6.58 13.58
N ARG A 151 4.68 -6.45 12.29
CA ARG A 151 3.41 -6.87 11.73
C ARG A 151 3.64 -7.63 10.42
N TRP A 152 2.96 -8.74 10.29
CA TRP A 152 2.79 -9.44 9.04
C TRP A 152 1.34 -9.38 8.60
N ASN A 153 1.12 -9.09 7.32
CA ASN A 153 -0.19 -9.11 6.69
C ASN A 153 -0.13 -9.95 5.43
N HIS A 154 -1.15 -10.75 5.22
CA HIS A 154 -1.40 -11.49 4.00
C HIS A 154 -2.83 -11.24 3.55
N SER A 155 -3.04 -10.98 2.26
CA SER A 155 -4.37 -10.89 1.71
C SER A 155 -4.45 -11.56 0.34
N ASP A 156 -5.55 -12.28 0.12
CA ASP A 156 -5.97 -12.81 -1.16
C ASP A 156 -7.30 -12.16 -1.56
N GLY A 157 -7.45 -11.79 -2.82
CA GLY A 157 -8.68 -11.23 -3.36
C GLY A 157 -9.11 -11.96 -4.64
N ASP A 158 -10.37 -12.29 -4.75
CA ASP A 158 -11.03 -12.77 -5.96
C ASP A 158 -12.26 -11.89 -6.22
N ILE A 159 -12.14 -11.05 -7.23
CA ILE A 159 -13.14 -10.03 -7.55
C ILE A 159 -13.67 -10.29 -8.95
N SER A 160 -14.96 -10.50 -9.07
CA SER A 160 -15.66 -10.52 -10.35
C SER A 160 -16.61 -9.33 -10.41
N SER A 161 -16.55 -8.61 -11.51
CA SER A 161 -17.44 -7.47 -11.75
C SER A 161 -18.05 -7.54 -13.14
N THR A 162 -19.29 -7.15 -13.26
CA THR A 162 -19.99 -6.95 -14.53
C THR A 162 -20.62 -5.57 -14.47
N VAL A 163 -20.33 -4.75 -15.48
CA VAL A 163 -20.82 -3.37 -15.57
C VAL A 163 -21.48 -3.18 -16.91
N ALA A 164 -22.68 -2.63 -16.90
CA ALA A 164 -23.36 -2.11 -18.08
C ALA A 164 -23.57 -0.60 -17.85
N SER A 165 -23.22 0.21 -18.83
CA SER A 165 -23.34 1.66 -18.72
C SER A 165 -23.85 2.29 -20.02
N GLU A 166 -24.61 3.35 -19.86
CA GLU A 166 -25.06 4.24 -20.91
C GLU A 166 -24.47 5.63 -20.67
N ASN A 167 -23.91 6.22 -21.72
CA ASN A 167 -23.32 7.55 -21.67
C ASN A 167 -24.20 8.54 -22.44
N PHE A 168 -24.80 9.49 -21.72
CA PHE A 168 -25.73 10.49 -22.24
C PHE A 168 -25.07 11.81 -22.73
N VAL A 169 -23.72 11.86 -22.79
CA VAL A 169 -23.00 13.13 -23.05
C VAL A 169 -23.02 13.55 -24.55
N SER A 170 -23.38 12.65 -25.45
CA SER A 170 -23.47 12.92 -26.90
C SER A 170 -24.91 12.91 -27.39
N GLN A 171 -25.17 13.53 -28.56
CA GLN A 171 -26.49 13.48 -29.23
C GLN A 171 -26.93 12.04 -29.55
N ASN A 172 -25.94 11.11 -29.65
CA ASN A 172 -26.17 9.68 -29.76
C ASN A 172 -25.63 9.03 -28.47
N SER A 173 -26.50 8.39 -27.71
CA SER A 173 -26.09 7.60 -26.55
C SER A 173 -25.07 6.55 -26.97
N SER A 174 -24.03 6.36 -26.15
CA SER A 174 -23.10 5.24 -26.30
C SER A 174 -23.25 4.26 -25.15
N PHE A 175 -23.26 2.99 -25.45
CA PHE A 175 -23.43 1.92 -24.47
C PHE A 175 -22.12 1.15 -24.34
N SER A 176 -21.83 0.69 -23.15
CA SER A 176 -20.70 -0.19 -22.93
C SER A 176 -21.01 -1.24 -21.88
N ASN A 177 -20.56 -2.46 -22.16
CA ASN A 177 -20.62 -3.56 -21.23
C ASN A 177 -19.20 -4.08 -20.96
N SER A 178 -18.94 -4.44 -19.72
CA SER A 178 -17.67 -5.05 -19.35
C SER A 178 -17.84 -6.13 -18.30
N ARG A 179 -17.01 -7.16 -18.39
CA ARG A 179 -16.86 -8.21 -17.36
C ARG A 179 -15.37 -8.28 -17.01
N ALA A 180 -15.06 -8.22 -15.73
CA ALA A 180 -13.70 -8.35 -15.28
C ALA A 180 -13.59 -9.36 -14.13
N LYS A 181 -12.48 -10.10 -14.12
CA LYS A 181 -12.11 -11.02 -13.05
C LYS A 181 -10.67 -10.71 -12.62
N ASN A 182 -10.51 -10.35 -11.34
CA ASN A 182 -9.24 -9.94 -10.77
C ASN A 182 -8.90 -10.83 -9.58
N PHE A 183 -7.73 -11.43 -9.64
CA PHE A 183 -7.12 -12.12 -8.52
C PHE A 183 -5.94 -11.29 -8.02
N SER A 184 -5.82 -11.15 -6.71
CA SER A 184 -4.70 -10.43 -6.10
C SER A 184 -4.23 -11.15 -4.86
N ARG A 185 -2.93 -11.14 -4.66
CA ARG A 185 -2.29 -11.63 -3.44
C ARG A 185 -1.27 -10.61 -2.99
N SER A 186 -1.21 -10.35 -1.70
CA SER A 186 -0.14 -9.53 -1.15
C SER A 186 0.34 -10.07 0.18
N ASN A 187 1.64 -9.95 0.41
CA ASN A 187 2.29 -10.19 1.69
C ASN A 187 3.05 -8.93 2.06
N SER A 188 2.98 -8.53 3.32
CA SER A 188 3.80 -7.45 3.83
C SER A 188 4.30 -7.75 5.23
N TRP A 189 5.55 -7.36 5.46
CA TRP A 189 6.18 -7.28 6.77
C TRP A 189 6.51 -5.83 7.06
N ASP A 190 6.02 -5.33 8.18
CA ASP A 190 6.27 -3.98 8.65
C ASP A 190 6.91 -4.06 10.02
N GLY A 191 8.08 -3.48 10.18
CA GLY A 191 8.78 -3.39 11.43
C GLY A 191 9.14 -1.96 11.78
N ARG A 192 8.98 -1.59 13.04
CA ARG A 192 9.36 -0.28 13.58
C ARG A 192 10.00 -0.48 14.94
N PHE A 193 11.03 0.30 15.19
CA PHE A 193 11.69 0.34 16.48
C PHE A 193 11.97 1.79 16.85
N ARG A 194 11.81 2.13 18.11
CA ARG A 194 12.18 3.41 18.71
C ARG A 194 12.98 3.15 19.96
N LEU A 195 14.12 3.75 20.04
CA LEU A 195 14.94 3.83 21.25
C LEU A 195 15.10 5.30 21.60
N GLU A 196 14.76 5.65 22.82
CA GLU A 196 15.08 6.94 23.41
C GLU A 196 15.89 6.70 24.70
N TRP A 197 17.10 7.23 24.69
CA TRP A 197 18.04 7.06 25.79
C TRP A 197 18.51 8.41 26.31
N THR A 198 18.28 8.62 27.60
CA THR A 198 18.66 9.82 28.33
C THR A 198 19.69 9.44 29.39
N PRO A 199 20.98 9.28 29.02
CA PRO A 199 22.04 8.84 29.94
C PRO A 199 22.23 9.79 31.13
N ASP A 200 22.06 11.08 30.90
CA ASP A 200 22.12 12.14 31.88
C ASP A 200 21.05 13.22 31.59
N THR A 201 20.93 14.21 32.48
CA THR A 201 19.94 15.31 32.36
C THR A 201 20.20 16.28 31.20
N MET A 202 21.34 16.17 30.54
CA MET A 202 21.77 17.05 29.46
C MET A 202 21.76 16.39 28.10
N THR A 203 21.73 15.06 28.04
CA THR A 203 21.89 14.30 26.79
C THR A 203 20.65 13.46 26.51
N ASN A 204 20.16 13.55 25.28
CA ASN A 204 19.10 12.67 24.75
C ASN A 204 19.56 12.09 23.41
N ILE A 205 19.42 10.80 23.26
CA ILE A 205 19.70 10.05 22.03
C ILE A 205 18.44 9.33 21.61
N MET A 206 18.04 9.53 20.36
CA MET A 206 16.88 8.90 19.78
C MET A 206 17.28 8.14 18.51
N PHE A 207 16.88 6.87 18.41
CA PHE A 207 17.10 6.03 17.24
C PHE A 207 15.78 5.39 16.81
N ARG A 208 15.40 5.55 15.53
CA ARG A 208 14.12 5.10 14.97
C ARG A 208 14.33 4.42 13.62
N PRO A 209 14.70 3.15 13.58
CA PRO A 209 14.67 2.37 12.35
C PRO A 209 13.26 1.86 12.06
N SER A 210 12.95 1.70 10.78
CA SER A 210 11.76 1.02 10.29
C SER A 210 12.05 0.31 8.99
N PHE A 211 11.31 -0.77 8.74
CA PHE A 211 11.36 -1.46 7.47
C PHE A 211 9.95 -1.87 7.02
N THR A 212 9.77 -1.94 5.71
CA THR A 212 8.61 -2.54 5.06
C THR A 212 9.12 -3.40 3.92
N ILE A 213 8.78 -4.70 3.95
CA ILE A 213 9.03 -5.65 2.88
C ILE A 213 7.67 -6.10 2.37
N LYS A 214 7.43 -5.96 1.07
CA LYS A 214 6.13 -6.27 0.46
C LYS A 214 6.34 -7.03 -0.83
N SER A 215 5.54 -8.10 -1.02
CA SER A 215 5.35 -8.74 -2.31
C SER A 215 3.87 -8.67 -2.72
N SER A 216 3.60 -8.55 -3.99
CA SER A 216 2.25 -8.60 -4.52
C SER A 216 2.22 -9.24 -5.90
N ASP A 217 1.24 -10.12 -6.06
CA ASP A 217 0.86 -10.77 -7.31
C ASP A 217 -0.51 -10.27 -7.74
N ALA A 218 -0.73 -10.06 -9.03
CA ALA A 218 -2.04 -9.78 -9.56
C ALA A 218 -2.25 -10.46 -10.92
N LEU A 219 -3.43 -11.04 -11.12
CA LEU A 219 -3.93 -11.52 -12.39
C LEU A 219 -5.26 -10.84 -12.66
N ALA A 220 -5.36 -10.12 -13.77
CA ALA A 220 -6.60 -9.49 -14.21
C ALA A 220 -6.99 -9.99 -15.59
N ARG A 221 -8.27 -10.27 -15.78
CA ARG A 221 -8.87 -10.57 -17.08
C ARG A 221 -10.09 -9.69 -17.26
N SER A 222 -10.22 -9.09 -18.41
CA SER A 222 -11.38 -8.29 -18.73
C SER A 222 -11.82 -8.52 -20.18
N LEU A 223 -13.13 -8.48 -20.37
CA LEU A 223 -13.78 -8.42 -21.66
C LEU A 223 -14.68 -7.19 -21.64
N SER A 224 -14.57 -6.33 -22.64
CA SER A 224 -15.41 -5.14 -22.76
C SER A 224 -15.83 -4.93 -24.21
N ALA A 225 -17.05 -4.43 -24.39
CA ALA A 225 -17.58 -4.07 -25.69
C ALA A 225 -18.27 -2.72 -25.62
N GLN A 226 -18.18 -1.96 -26.70
CA GLN A 226 -18.92 -0.71 -26.89
C GLN A 226 -19.94 -0.86 -28.03
N PHE A 227 -21.07 -0.17 -27.87
CA PHE A 227 -22.19 -0.25 -28.78
C PHE A 227 -22.68 1.16 -29.11
N ASN A 228 -23.12 1.37 -30.35
CA ASN A 228 -23.72 2.63 -30.82
C ASN A 228 -25.25 2.67 -30.64
N ALA A 229 -25.85 1.55 -30.21
CA ALA A 229 -27.27 1.41 -29.88
C ALA A 229 -27.42 0.56 -28.61
N ASP A 230 -28.58 0.62 -27.98
CA ASP A 230 -28.87 -0.19 -26.79
C ASP A 230 -28.76 -1.70 -27.14
N PRO A 231 -27.72 -2.39 -26.62
CA PRO A 231 -27.48 -3.78 -27.01
C PRO A 231 -28.53 -4.75 -26.46
N TYR A 232 -29.23 -4.38 -25.40
CA TYR A 232 -30.29 -5.20 -24.79
C TYR A 232 -31.59 -5.23 -25.60
N GLN A 233 -31.75 -4.37 -26.60
CA GLN A 233 -32.82 -4.44 -27.59
C GLN A 233 -32.57 -5.54 -28.61
N ILE A 234 -31.34 -6.05 -28.73
CA ILE A 234 -30.89 -6.99 -29.74
C ILE A 234 -30.66 -8.39 -29.12
N THR A 235 -30.00 -8.41 -27.94
CA THR A 235 -29.66 -9.66 -27.25
C THR A 235 -29.74 -9.53 -25.75
N ASN A 236 -29.96 -10.64 -25.04
CA ASN A 236 -30.02 -10.66 -23.57
C ASN A 236 -28.63 -10.68 -22.92
N ASP A 237 -27.59 -11.15 -23.59
CA ASP A 237 -26.21 -11.13 -23.14
C ASP A 237 -25.29 -10.50 -24.20
N PRO A 238 -25.14 -9.16 -24.17
CA PRO A 238 -24.36 -8.44 -25.17
C PRO A 238 -22.88 -8.80 -25.22
N LEU A 239 -22.27 -9.13 -24.09
CA LEU A 239 -20.86 -9.49 -24.06
C LEU A 239 -20.61 -10.89 -24.61
N GLU A 240 -21.47 -11.82 -24.30
CA GLU A 240 -21.35 -13.17 -24.86
C GLU A 240 -21.60 -13.19 -26.37
N ASP A 241 -22.61 -12.46 -26.84
CA ASP A 241 -22.86 -12.30 -28.26
C ASP A 241 -21.70 -11.63 -29.00
N ALA A 242 -21.14 -10.54 -28.45
CA ALA A 242 -19.97 -9.87 -29.01
C ALA A 242 -18.74 -10.79 -29.03
N ALA A 243 -18.52 -11.58 -27.98
CA ALA A 243 -17.39 -12.50 -27.88
C ALA A 243 -17.47 -13.67 -28.87
N ARG A 244 -18.66 -14.11 -29.24
CA ARG A 244 -18.87 -15.17 -30.25
C ARG A 244 -18.29 -14.82 -31.61
N ALA A 245 -18.20 -13.52 -31.94
CA ALA A 245 -17.66 -13.07 -33.20
C ALA A 245 -16.18 -13.45 -33.38
N GLU A 246 -15.41 -13.54 -32.29
CA GLU A 246 -13.94 -13.63 -32.34
C GLU A 246 -13.37 -14.85 -31.58
N LEU A 247 -14.09 -15.37 -30.58
CA LEU A 247 -13.56 -16.46 -29.76
C LEU A 247 -13.86 -17.86 -30.31
N GLY A 248 -14.24 -17.98 -31.63
CA GLY A 248 -14.33 -19.24 -32.34
C GLY A 248 -14.74 -20.42 -31.46
N LEU A 249 -15.91 -20.36 -30.83
CA LEU A 249 -16.48 -21.55 -30.19
C LEU A 249 -16.80 -22.53 -31.34
N GLU A 250 -15.87 -23.44 -31.60
CA GLU A 250 -15.82 -24.34 -32.76
C GLU A 250 -17.07 -25.24 -32.97
N ASP A 251 -18.04 -25.16 -32.09
CA ASP A 251 -19.21 -26.01 -32.13
C ASP A 251 -20.50 -25.32 -32.62
N VAL A 252 -20.46 -24.05 -32.97
CA VAL A 252 -21.60 -23.35 -33.57
C VAL A 252 -21.18 -22.77 -34.91
N SER A 253 -21.29 -23.64 -35.94
CA SER A 253 -21.18 -23.20 -37.31
C SER A 253 -21.91 -21.88 -37.57
N THR A 254 -21.12 -20.84 -37.95
CA THR A 254 -21.53 -19.76 -38.85
C THR A 254 -22.50 -18.69 -38.36
N SER A 255 -22.83 -18.53 -37.11
CA SER A 255 -23.64 -17.35 -36.74
C SER A 255 -22.77 -16.20 -36.27
N LYS A 256 -22.58 -15.21 -37.15
CA LYS A 256 -22.07 -13.89 -36.78
C LYS A 256 -22.86 -13.36 -35.58
N SER A 257 -22.18 -12.66 -34.66
CA SER A 257 -22.84 -11.96 -33.57
C SER A 257 -24.06 -11.18 -34.05
N LEU A 258 -25.17 -11.24 -33.34
CA LEU A 258 -26.39 -10.50 -33.65
C LEU A 258 -26.12 -8.97 -33.63
N LEU A 259 -25.30 -8.54 -32.67
CA LEU A 259 -24.88 -7.14 -32.52
C LEU A 259 -24.03 -6.68 -33.72
N GLN A 260 -23.15 -7.53 -34.24
CA GLN A 260 -22.36 -7.23 -35.41
C GLN A 260 -23.26 -7.17 -36.68
N GLN A 261 -24.19 -8.15 -36.84
CA GLN A 261 -25.13 -8.14 -37.95
C GLN A 261 -26.04 -6.92 -37.95
N ALA A 262 -26.43 -6.43 -36.77
CA ALA A 262 -27.22 -5.21 -36.60
C ALA A 262 -26.41 -3.92 -36.79
N GLY A 263 -25.07 -4.01 -36.93
CA GLY A 263 -24.19 -2.82 -36.97
C GLY A 263 -24.13 -2.07 -35.65
N ALA A 264 -24.51 -2.71 -34.57
CA ALA A 264 -24.53 -2.09 -33.22
C ALA A 264 -23.22 -2.23 -32.48
N LEU A 265 -22.39 -3.21 -32.79
CA LEU A 265 -21.08 -3.45 -32.13
C LEU A 265 -20.04 -2.51 -32.71
N VAL A 266 -19.47 -1.66 -31.85
CA VAL A 266 -18.43 -0.67 -32.20
C VAL A 266 -17.05 -1.29 -32.05
N ASN A 267 -16.77 -1.84 -30.85
CA ASN A 267 -15.53 -2.53 -30.58
C ASN A 267 -15.72 -3.65 -29.55
N LEU A 268 -14.77 -4.58 -29.56
CA LEU A 268 -14.62 -5.62 -28.55
C LEU A 268 -13.15 -5.62 -28.10
N GLN A 269 -12.91 -5.62 -26.81
CA GLN A 269 -11.56 -5.68 -26.26
C GLN A 269 -11.48 -6.79 -25.21
N SER A 270 -10.52 -7.68 -25.39
CA SER A 270 -10.12 -8.68 -24.42
C SER A 270 -8.76 -8.32 -23.87
N SER A 271 -8.61 -8.31 -22.55
CA SER A 271 -7.33 -8.05 -21.91
C SER A 271 -7.05 -9.05 -20.81
N SER A 272 -5.80 -9.52 -20.76
CA SER A 272 -5.27 -10.37 -19.69
C SER A 272 -3.96 -9.79 -19.22
N SER A 273 -3.77 -9.66 -17.91
CA SER A 273 -2.50 -9.16 -17.35
C SER A 273 -2.09 -9.95 -16.11
N ILE A 274 -0.81 -10.24 -16.02
CA ILE A 274 -0.16 -10.83 -14.85
C ILE A 274 0.89 -9.86 -14.40
N SER A 275 0.95 -9.57 -13.10
CA SER A 275 2.00 -8.72 -12.53
C SER A 275 2.52 -9.29 -11.21
N TYR A 276 3.79 -9.06 -10.98
CA TYR A 276 4.47 -9.37 -9.74
C TYR A 276 5.35 -8.21 -9.34
N SER A 277 5.35 -7.86 -8.07
CA SER A 277 6.28 -6.86 -7.55
C SER A 277 6.77 -7.22 -6.16
N GLU A 278 8.05 -6.98 -5.93
CA GLU A 278 8.68 -7.01 -4.62
C GLU A 278 9.21 -5.62 -4.29
N SER A 279 9.01 -5.19 -3.07
CA SER A 279 9.51 -3.91 -2.59
C SER A 279 10.08 -4.02 -1.19
N GLU A 280 11.24 -3.41 -1.00
CA GLU A 280 11.94 -3.30 0.27
C GLU A 280 12.15 -1.82 0.56
N ASN A 281 11.71 -1.37 1.73
CA ASN A 281 11.91 0.00 2.19
C ASN A 281 12.50 -0.03 3.58
N LEU A 282 13.68 0.53 3.71
CA LEU A 282 14.38 0.71 4.98
C LEU A 282 14.47 2.20 5.28
N ARG A 283 14.21 2.60 6.51
CA ARG A 283 14.38 3.97 6.97
C ARG A 283 15.01 3.96 8.35
N GLY A 284 15.86 4.92 8.61
CA GLY A 284 16.48 5.11 9.90
C GLY A 284 16.62 6.58 10.22
N MET A 285 16.38 6.94 11.48
CA MET A 285 16.64 8.26 12.02
C MET A 285 17.46 8.10 13.29
N LEU A 286 18.56 8.84 13.38
CA LEU A 286 19.36 9.01 14.59
C LEU A 286 19.42 10.48 14.95
N GLN A 287 19.05 10.81 16.17
CA GLN A 287 19.11 12.16 16.69
C GLN A 287 19.88 12.17 18.01
N TYR A 288 20.86 13.03 18.08
CA TYR A 288 21.61 13.34 19.27
C TYR A 288 21.32 14.79 19.69
N ASN A 289 20.85 14.98 20.90
CA ASN A 289 20.65 16.29 21.48
C ASN A 289 21.48 16.44 22.76
N ARG A 290 22.16 17.56 22.89
CA ARG A 290 22.90 17.89 24.11
C ARG A 290 22.63 19.33 24.55
N ARG A 291 22.16 19.48 25.79
CA ARG A 291 22.09 20.76 26.46
C ARG A 291 23.50 21.15 26.90
N LEU A 292 23.92 22.37 26.56
CA LEU A 292 25.24 22.90 26.87
C LEU A 292 25.21 23.83 28.09
N SER A 293 24.03 24.34 28.46
CA SER A 293 23.85 25.17 29.65
C SER A 293 22.46 25.01 30.26
N ALA A 294 22.33 25.37 31.53
CA ALA A 294 21.04 25.40 32.24
C ALA A 294 20.06 26.45 31.65
N MET A 295 20.57 27.48 30.95
CA MET A 295 19.77 28.51 30.30
C MET A 295 19.13 28.10 28.97
N GLY A 296 19.33 26.84 28.53
CA GLY A 296 18.69 26.31 27.33
C GLY A 296 19.56 26.30 26.07
N ARG A 297 20.86 26.69 26.15
CA ARG A 297 21.81 26.50 25.05
C ARG A 297 21.89 25.03 24.73
N ASN A 298 21.69 24.67 23.46
CA ASN A 298 21.71 23.26 23.03
C ASN A 298 22.23 23.08 21.60
N ILE A 299 22.71 21.88 21.32
CA ILE A 299 23.05 21.42 19.99
C ILE A 299 22.27 20.12 19.70
N THR A 300 21.69 20.06 18.51
CA THR A 300 21.01 18.87 18.01
C THR A 300 21.65 18.47 16.69
N VAL A 301 22.03 17.20 16.57
CA VAL A 301 22.47 16.59 15.31
C VAL A 301 21.49 15.49 14.98
N ARG A 302 20.92 15.55 13.80
CA ARG A 302 19.97 14.57 13.28
C ARG A 302 20.44 14.03 11.95
N THR A 303 20.41 12.72 11.80
CA THR A 303 20.70 12.01 10.58
C THR A 303 19.48 11.17 10.20
N ASP A 304 18.99 11.33 8.98
CA ASP A 304 17.96 10.48 8.42
C ASP A 304 18.55 9.73 7.21
N ALA A 305 18.26 8.44 7.10
CA ALA A 305 18.64 7.62 5.97
C ALA A 305 17.44 6.81 5.49
N SER A 306 17.30 6.65 4.18
CA SER A 306 16.31 5.76 3.58
C SER A 306 16.88 5.02 2.39
N TYR A 307 16.44 3.79 2.22
CA TYR A 307 16.72 2.93 1.09
C TYR A 307 15.41 2.30 0.63
N GLY A 308 15.16 2.34 -0.67
CA GLY A 308 14.02 1.70 -1.30
C GLY A 308 14.47 0.93 -2.54
N LYS A 309 14.03 -0.31 -2.63
CA LYS A 309 14.18 -1.18 -3.78
C LYS A 309 12.82 -1.68 -4.20
N THR A 310 12.51 -1.62 -5.49
CA THR A 310 11.32 -2.25 -6.03
C THR A 310 11.70 -2.94 -7.32
N ASP A 311 11.39 -4.22 -7.42
CA ASP A 311 11.47 -5.01 -8.63
C ASP A 311 10.03 -5.37 -9.05
N ALA A 312 9.60 -4.87 -10.21
CA ALA A 312 8.25 -5.08 -10.72
C ALA A 312 8.30 -5.64 -12.13
N ASN A 313 7.53 -6.68 -12.36
CA ASN A 313 7.36 -7.33 -13.65
C ASN A 313 5.88 -7.39 -14.01
N SER A 314 5.54 -7.16 -15.27
CA SER A 314 4.16 -7.30 -15.72
C SER A 314 4.12 -7.78 -17.17
N LEU A 315 3.24 -8.75 -17.43
CA LEU A 315 2.86 -9.17 -18.77
C LEU A 315 1.43 -8.70 -19.03
N SER A 316 1.19 -8.05 -20.14
CA SER A 316 -0.15 -7.66 -20.58
C SER A 316 -0.40 -8.12 -22.01
N LEU A 317 -1.55 -8.75 -22.23
CA LEU A 317 -2.03 -9.22 -23.50
C LEU A 317 -3.37 -8.51 -23.74
N THR A 318 -3.46 -7.71 -24.80
CA THR A 318 -4.68 -7.02 -25.17
C THR A 318 -4.97 -7.24 -26.63
N ASN A 319 -6.18 -7.72 -26.92
CA ASN A 319 -6.74 -7.86 -28.26
C ASN A 319 -7.91 -6.88 -28.38
N ALA A 320 -7.89 -6.03 -29.38
CA ALA A 320 -8.93 -5.08 -29.66
C ALA A 320 -9.42 -5.25 -31.11
N TYR A 321 -10.72 -5.41 -31.26
CA TYR A 321 -11.40 -5.57 -32.54
C TYR A 321 -12.31 -4.35 -32.76
N MET A 322 -12.17 -3.69 -33.90
CA MET A 322 -12.97 -2.53 -34.29
C MET A 322 -13.83 -2.87 -35.48
N TYR A 323 -15.13 -2.73 -35.35
CA TYR A 323 -16.11 -3.20 -36.34
C TYR A 323 -16.69 -2.06 -37.22
N LEU A 324 -16.50 -0.79 -36.82
CA LEU A 324 -16.99 0.36 -37.53
C LEU A 324 -15.90 1.09 -38.33
N VAL A 325 -14.68 0.57 -38.36
CA VAL A 325 -13.59 1.17 -39.11
C VAL A 325 -13.64 0.71 -40.55
N ASP A 326 -14.16 1.63 -41.41
CA ASP A 326 -13.91 1.66 -42.81
C ASP A 326 -14.62 0.62 -43.72
N VAL A 327 -15.91 0.70 -43.72
CA VAL A 327 -16.75 0.07 -44.78
C VAL A 327 -16.35 0.57 -46.19
N ALA A 328 -15.70 1.76 -46.33
CA ALA A 328 -15.31 2.35 -47.60
C ALA A 328 -14.16 1.60 -48.29
N ASN A 329 -13.29 0.92 -47.54
CA ASN A 329 -12.17 0.15 -48.08
C ASN A 329 -12.36 -1.37 -48.08
N GLY A 330 -13.55 -1.84 -47.73
CA GLY A 330 -13.90 -3.30 -47.78
C GLY A 330 -13.34 -4.11 -46.60
N ASN A 331 -12.77 -3.46 -45.58
CA ASN A 331 -12.35 -4.11 -44.34
C ASN A 331 -13.52 -4.09 -43.36
N GLU A 332 -14.04 -5.26 -43.02
CA GLU A 332 -15.14 -5.39 -42.06
C GLU A 332 -14.72 -5.28 -40.61
N THR A 333 -13.43 -5.46 -40.30
CA THR A 333 -12.91 -5.48 -38.93
C THR A 333 -11.42 -5.07 -38.93
N ASP A 334 -11.03 -4.23 -38.01
CA ASP A 334 -9.62 -3.94 -37.74
C ASP A 334 -9.24 -4.58 -36.40
N HIS A 335 -8.13 -5.27 -36.35
CA HIS A 335 -7.66 -6.03 -35.21
C HIS A 335 -6.28 -5.58 -34.77
N TYR A 336 -6.15 -5.20 -33.48
CA TYR A 336 -4.91 -4.79 -32.88
C TYR A 336 -4.53 -5.70 -31.72
N ASN A 337 -3.32 -6.25 -31.78
CA ASN A 337 -2.72 -7.00 -30.71
C ASN A 337 -1.68 -6.14 -30.02
N THR A 338 -1.74 -6.08 -28.69
CA THR A 338 -0.71 -5.43 -27.89
C THR A 338 -0.28 -6.38 -26.79
N TYR A 339 0.87 -7.02 -27.00
CA TYR A 339 1.44 -7.98 -26.06
C TYR A 339 2.76 -7.41 -25.55
N ARG A 340 2.84 -7.10 -24.24
CA ARG A 340 3.99 -6.43 -23.65
C ARG A 340 4.39 -7.07 -22.34
N TYR A 341 5.68 -7.27 -22.20
CA TYR A 341 6.31 -7.60 -20.94
C TYR A 341 7.17 -6.44 -20.48
N ASN A 342 6.95 -5.98 -19.26
CA ASN A 342 7.70 -4.88 -18.66
C ASN A 342 8.47 -5.38 -17.46
N VAL A 343 9.73 -4.99 -17.36
CA VAL A 343 10.61 -5.18 -16.21
C VAL A 343 10.99 -3.80 -15.72
N THR A 344 10.68 -3.49 -14.46
CA THR A 344 10.86 -2.13 -13.92
C THR A 344 11.56 -2.18 -12.57
N PRO A 345 12.88 -2.37 -12.55
CA PRO A 345 13.66 -2.22 -11.33
C PRO A 345 13.79 -0.74 -10.95
N THR A 346 13.49 -0.44 -9.71
CA THR A 346 13.63 0.91 -9.12
C THR A 346 14.50 0.86 -7.88
N ARG A 347 15.42 1.81 -7.76
CA ARG A 347 16.33 1.96 -6.63
C ARG A 347 16.32 3.41 -6.18
N ASN A 348 16.02 3.62 -4.90
CA ASN A 348 15.98 4.95 -4.30
C ASN A 348 16.76 4.93 -3.00
N TYR A 349 17.60 5.93 -2.78
CA TYR A 349 18.17 6.14 -1.46
C TYR A 349 18.34 7.63 -1.18
N SER A 350 18.21 7.97 0.08
CA SER A 350 18.47 9.32 0.53
C SER A 350 19.14 9.30 1.89
N TYR A 351 19.97 10.29 2.14
CA TYR A 351 20.49 10.58 3.47
C TYR A 351 20.50 12.08 3.69
N SER A 352 20.25 12.46 4.93
CA SER A 352 20.35 13.86 5.34
C SER A 352 21.09 13.98 6.68
N LEU A 353 21.81 15.05 6.82
CA LEU A 353 22.46 15.47 8.06
C LEU A 353 22.00 16.88 8.40
N GLN A 354 21.44 17.05 9.57
CA GLN A 354 20.99 18.35 10.08
C GLN A 354 21.71 18.63 11.39
N ALA A 355 22.30 19.82 11.49
CA ALA A 355 22.85 20.36 12.72
C ALA A 355 22.07 21.63 13.09
N THR A 356 21.61 21.69 14.33
CA THR A 356 20.84 22.82 14.86
C THR A 356 21.51 23.28 16.14
N TYR A 357 21.82 24.58 16.24
CA TYR A 357 22.34 25.22 17.42
C TYR A 357 21.36 26.26 17.92
N SER A 358 21.07 26.25 19.22
CA SER A 358 20.17 27.21 19.86
C SER A 358 20.91 27.97 20.99
N GLU A 359 20.90 29.27 20.87
CA GLU A 359 21.51 30.20 21.82
C GLU A 359 20.43 31.01 22.54
N PRO A 360 20.32 30.96 23.88
CA PRO A 360 19.48 31.87 24.64
C PRO A 360 20.09 33.28 24.63
N LEU A 361 19.35 34.25 24.10
CA LEU A 361 19.77 35.68 24.10
C LEU A 361 19.27 36.40 25.36
N TRP A 362 18.00 36.16 25.76
CA TRP A 362 17.34 36.73 26.94
C TRP A 362 16.44 35.68 27.60
N ARG A 363 15.78 36.04 28.70
CA ARG A 363 14.96 35.12 29.51
C ARG A 363 13.87 34.35 28.72
N ALA A 364 13.39 34.92 27.62
CA ALA A 364 12.31 34.34 26.81
C ALA A 364 12.64 34.38 25.33
N THR A 365 13.92 34.56 24.94
CA THR A 365 14.28 34.70 23.53
C THR A 365 15.44 33.79 23.18
N PHE A 366 15.27 33.01 22.13
CA PHE A 366 16.25 32.08 21.58
C PHE A 366 16.56 32.41 20.13
N LEU A 367 17.85 32.38 19.78
CA LEU A 367 18.32 32.39 18.40
C LEU A 367 18.68 30.97 18.01
N GLN A 368 18.08 30.49 16.93
CA GLN A 368 18.31 29.15 16.43
C GLN A 368 18.91 29.21 15.03
N LEU A 369 20.06 28.58 14.85
CA LEU A 369 20.70 28.37 13.55
C LEU A 369 20.59 26.88 13.18
N SER A 370 20.10 26.58 12.01
CA SER A 370 20.00 25.21 11.50
C SER A 370 20.61 25.13 10.10
N TYR A 371 21.39 24.10 9.88
CA TYR A 371 21.88 23.71 8.56
C TYR A 371 21.54 22.26 8.30
N LYS A 372 20.96 21.98 7.11
CA LYS A 372 20.62 20.64 6.68
C LYS A 372 21.17 20.39 5.28
N PHE A 373 21.89 19.31 5.14
CA PHE A 373 22.29 18.74 3.88
C PHE A 373 21.45 17.51 3.58
N THR A 374 20.94 17.38 2.35
CA THR A 374 20.18 16.21 1.91
C THR A 374 20.69 15.77 0.55
N TYR A 375 21.04 14.50 0.44
CA TYR A 375 21.28 13.83 -0.84
C TYR A 375 20.14 12.88 -1.15
N LYS A 376 19.66 12.92 -2.40
CA LYS A 376 18.63 12.00 -2.90
C LYS A 376 19.10 11.39 -4.21
N TYR A 377 18.94 10.09 -4.32
CA TYR A 377 19.17 9.31 -5.52
C TYR A 377 17.92 8.52 -5.87
N SER A 378 17.55 8.52 -7.14
CA SER A 378 16.50 7.67 -7.68
C SER A 378 16.93 7.19 -9.06
N LYS A 379 16.79 5.88 -9.26
CA LYS A 379 17.02 5.24 -10.56
C LYS A 379 15.84 4.33 -10.87
N THR A 380 15.28 4.50 -12.05
CA THR A 380 14.27 3.61 -12.61
C THR A 380 14.72 3.19 -14.00
N ASP A 381 14.74 1.90 -14.24
CA ASP A 381 15.16 1.31 -15.51
C ASP A 381 14.04 0.40 -16.00
N ARG A 382 13.13 0.97 -16.80
CA ARG A 382 12.02 0.22 -17.36
C ARG A 382 12.41 -0.33 -18.72
N SER A 383 12.51 -1.66 -18.83
CA SER A 383 12.66 -2.38 -20.07
C SER A 383 11.31 -2.93 -20.51
N THR A 384 10.92 -2.64 -21.74
CA THR A 384 9.70 -3.13 -22.39
C THR A 384 10.08 -4.09 -23.48
N TYR A 385 9.42 -5.23 -23.50
CA TYR A 385 9.56 -6.25 -24.55
C TYR A 385 8.21 -6.39 -25.25
N ASN A 386 8.22 -6.31 -26.57
CA ASN A 386 7.02 -6.34 -27.40
C ASN A 386 6.87 -7.71 -28.07
N PHE A 387 5.78 -8.39 -27.76
CA PHE A 387 5.44 -9.71 -28.27
C PHE A 387 4.25 -9.67 -29.25
N SER A 388 3.95 -8.51 -29.85
CA SER A 388 2.80 -8.36 -30.76
C SER A 388 2.88 -9.26 -32.00
N ASP A 389 4.08 -9.79 -32.31
CA ASP A 389 4.30 -10.74 -33.41
C ASP A 389 4.16 -12.21 -32.96
N PHE A 390 3.76 -12.48 -31.71
CA PHE A 390 3.44 -13.85 -31.31
C PHE A 390 2.29 -14.39 -32.13
N SER A 391 2.40 -15.67 -32.49
CA SER A 391 1.27 -16.40 -33.07
C SER A 391 0.09 -16.44 -32.09
N ASP A 392 -1.12 -16.53 -32.62
CA ASP A 392 -2.34 -16.66 -31.81
C ASP A 392 -2.27 -17.86 -30.85
N GLU A 393 -1.57 -18.93 -31.23
CA GLU A 393 -1.36 -20.12 -30.40
C GLU A 393 -0.51 -19.80 -29.17
N GLU A 394 0.58 -19.05 -29.33
CA GLU A 394 1.42 -18.59 -28.21
C GLU A 394 0.68 -17.62 -27.30
N ALA A 395 -0.07 -16.67 -27.87
CA ALA A 395 -0.89 -15.72 -27.11
C ALA A 395 -2.00 -16.44 -26.33
N ASN A 396 -2.67 -17.43 -26.95
CA ASN A 396 -3.70 -18.24 -26.32
C ASN A 396 -3.14 -19.12 -25.18
N GLN A 397 -1.93 -19.64 -25.33
CA GLN A 397 -1.26 -20.39 -24.27
C GLN A 397 -1.06 -19.52 -23.03
N TRP A 398 -0.68 -18.26 -23.20
CA TRP A 398 -0.56 -17.30 -22.09
C TRP A 398 -1.92 -16.89 -21.52
N ALA A 399 -2.90 -16.67 -22.37
CA ALA A 399 -4.26 -16.30 -21.94
C ALA A 399 -4.98 -17.44 -21.20
N SER A 400 -4.61 -18.70 -21.47
CA SER A 400 -5.20 -19.89 -20.83
C SER A 400 -4.66 -20.17 -19.42
N ILE A 401 -3.60 -19.46 -18.97
CA ILE A 401 -3.07 -19.63 -17.63
C ILE A 401 -4.20 -19.44 -16.61
N THR A 402 -4.54 -20.53 -15.93
CA THR A 402 -5.53 -20.50 -14.87
C THR A 402 -4.81 -20.24 -13.55
N PRO A 403 -5.20 -19.23 -12.77
CA PRO A 403 -4.55 -19.00 -11.49
C PRO A 403 -4.84 -20.15 -10.55
N GLU A 404 -3.81 -20.91 -10.21
CA GLU A 404 -3.86 -21.80 -9.06
C GLU A 404 -3.64 -21.00 -7.78
N TYR A 405 -4.36 -21.34 -6.73
CA TYR A 405 -4.17 -20.73 -5.41
C TYR A 405 -2.72 -20.96 -4.97
N ARG A 406 -1.91 -19.89 -4.90
CA ARG A 406 -0.49 -19.82 -4.54
C ARG A 406 0.56 -20.04 -5.65
N GLY A 407 0.19 -20.25 -6.90
CA GLY A 407 1.16 -20.59 -7.97
C GLY A 407 1.30 -19.58 -9.09
N TRP A 408 0.35 -18.70 -9.27
CA TRP A 408 0.20 -17.89 -10.50
C TRP A 408 1.26 -16.76 -10.66
N GLY A 409 1.89 -16.27 -9.61
CA GLY A 409 3.02 -15.34 -9.72
C GLY A 409 4.27 -15.92 -10.37
N ASN A 410 4.41 -17.24 -10.37
CA ASN A 410 5.56 -17.93 -10.95
C ASN A 410 5.51 -18.01 -12.50
N TYR A 411 4.39 -17.71 -13.11
CA TYR A 411 4.25 -17.82 -14.58
C TYR A 411 5.14 -16.84 -15.33
N LEU A 412 5.51 -15.71 -14.75
CA LEU A 412 6.48 -14.79 -15.34
C LEU A 412 7.89 -15.41 -15.47
N GLY A 413 8.23 -16.37 -14.62
CA GLY A 413 9.48 -17.14 -14.72
C GLY A 413 9.52 -18.14 -15.89
N THR A 414 8.39 -18.40 -16.53
CA THR A 414 8.29 -19.31 -17.69
C THR A 414 8.47 -18.60 -19.04
N LEU A 415 8.60 -17.28 -19.05
CA LEU A 415 9.00 -16.53 -20.24
C LEU A 415 10.34 -17.01 -20.74
N ARG A 416 10.37 -17.47 -21.99
CA ARG A 416 11.59 -18.04 -22.59
C ARG A 416 12.56 -16.94 -22.94
N SER A 417 13.86 -17.17 -22.66
CA SER A 417 14.95 -16.37 -23.23
C SER A 417 15.25 -16.84 -24.67
N PRO A 418 15.77 -15.97 -25.55
CA PRO A 418 16.27 -14.63 -25.22
C PRO A 418 15.18 -13.55 -25.34
N LEU A 419 14.96 -12.81 -24.27
CA LEU A 419 14.07 -11.64 -24.28
C LEU A 419 14.63 -10.49 -25.13
N ASP A 420 15.94 -10.47 -25.35
CA ASP A 420 16.64 -9.38 -26.03
C ASP A 420 16.14 -9.19 -27.48
N GLU A 421 15.66 -10.22 -28.15
CA GLU A 421 15.08 -10.14 -29.50
C GLU A 421 13.77 -9.34 -29.56
N TYR A 422 13.06 -9.24 -28.44
CA TYR A 422 11.76 -8.56 -28.31
C TYR A 422 11.88 -7.18 -27.66
N PHE A 423 13.10 -6.71 -27.39
CA PHE A 423 13.33 -5.45 -26.69
C PHE A 423 12.86 -4.27 -27.52
N ASP A 424 11.96 -3.48 -26.94
CA ASP A 424 11.39 -2.27 -27.54
C ASP A 424 12.06 -1.02 -26.92
N SER A 425 13.01 -0.45 -27.64
CA SER A 425 13.74 0.75 -27.19
C SER A 425 12.86 1.98 -27.09
N ASP A 426 11.85 2.11 -27.94
CA ASP A 426 11.00 3.30 -28.00
C ASP A 426 10.04 3.38 -26.80
N GLN A 427 9.70 2.21 -26.25
CA GLN A 427 8.84 2.10 -25.09
C GLN A 427 9.60 1.86 -23.79
N SER A 428 10.89 1.62 -23.86
CA SER A 428 11.76 1.49 -22.71
C SER A 428 12.17 2.87 -22.18
N ARG A 429 12.33 2.98 -20.88
CA ARG A 429 12.61 4.28 -20.27
C ARG A 429 13.62 4.15 -19.14
N PHE A 430 14.72 4.83 -19.28
CA PHE A 430 15.72 5.01 -18.22
C PHE A 430 15.57 6.38 -17.58
N SER A 431 15.59 6.44 -16.26
CA SER A 431 15.60 7.68 -15.50
C SER A 431 16.56 7.56 -14.32
N GLU A 432 17.51 8.47 -14.26
CA GLU A 432 18.42 8.62 -13.12
C GLU A 432 18.36 10.05 -12.60
N TYR A 433 18.21 10.18 -11.30
CA TYR A 433 18.07 11.46 -10.64
C TYR A 433 18.98 11.53 -9.42
N LYS A 434 19.78 12.61 -9.35
CA LYS A 434 20.68 12.94 -8.23
C LYS A 434 20.39 14.36 -7.79
N ASN A 435 20.12 14.55 -6.51
CA ASN A 435 19.82 15.86 -5.98
C ASN A 435 20.59 16.12 -4.69
N TYR A 436 21.22 17.31 -4.62
CA TYR A 436 21.96 17.83 -3.49
C TYR A 436 21.24 19.08 -2.99
N ILE A 437 20.68 19.00 -1.79
CA ILE A 437 19.87 20.08 -1.22
C ILE A 437 20.57 20.62 0.02
N HIS A 438 20.77 21.93 0.07
CA HIS A 438 21.33 22.64 1.21
C HIS A 438 20.26 23.60 1.73
N GLU A 439 19.88 23.44 2.99
CA GLU A 439 18.89 24.27 3.66
C GLU A 439 19.56 24.98 4.84
N MET A 440 19.45 26.29 4.90
CA MET A 440 19.88 27.11 6.02
C MET A 440 18.69 27.84 6.62
N GLN A 441 18.55 27.79 7.92
CA GLN A 441 17.47 28.46 8.63
C GLN A 441 18.02 29.22 9.81
N LEU A 442 17.66 30.48 9.88
CA LEU A 442 17.87 31.35 11.05
C LEU A 442 16.49 31.70 11.62
N MET A 443 16.27 31.40 12.89
CA MET A 443 15.00 31.65 13.54
C MET A 443 15.23 32.33 14.88
N MET A 444 14.44 33.35 15.17
CA MET A 444 14.36 33.97 16.51
C MET A 444 13.00 33.59 17.10
N ARG A 445 13.01 33.04 18.30
CA ARG A 445 11.80 32.63 19.02
C ARG A 445 11.66 33.39 20.32
N PHE A 446 10.44 33.81 20.60
CA PHE A 446 10.00 34.42 21.86
C PHE A 446 9.07 33.41 22.55
N ILE A 447 9.36 33.06 23.80
CA ILE A 447 8.57 32.12 24.63
C ILE A 447 7.79 32.87 25.67
#